data_5000c5dc1d2cc5389553ecc8e8e6262e
#
_entry.id   5000c5dc1d2cc5389553ecc8e8e6262e
#
_cell.length_a   1.000
_cell.length_b   1.000
_cell.length_c   1.000
_cell.angle_alpha   90.00
_cell.angle_beta   90.00
_cell.angle_gamma   90.00
#
_symmetry.space_group_name_H-M   'P 1'
#
loop_
_entity.id
_entity.type
_entity.pdbx_description
1 polymer ?
#
loop_
_entity_poly.entity_id
_entity_poly.type
_entity_poly.pdbx_seq_one_letter_code
_entity_poly.pdbx_strand_id
1 'polypeptide(L)'
;PQFPFFREATRAFNVPTWEMEGFEADDLIATWARQAREEGYEVVIVSSDKDLMQMVGDGVTMLDPMKQRRIGPEEVFEKFGVGPDRVIDVQAMAGDSADNVPGVPGIGIKTAALLVNEYGDLDAVLERAGEVKQNKRRENLIEFADQARVSRDLVTLRQDVPVEHGIDDMELKPADPQILLSFLAEMEFGKLFDRLKSRFGDVEIDLPEAASVAPGEQDAPGVLQAPAPADSNYVAVQNIDDLKDWIARAHK
;
A
#
# COMPACT_ATOMS: atom_id res chain seq x y z
N PRO A 1 -12.95 2.02 9.65
CA PRO A 1 -13.94 1.03 10.04
C PRO A 1 -13.69 -0.36 9.43
N GLN A 2 -12.98 -0.50 8.27
CA GLN A 2 -12.76 -1.79 7.59
C GLN A 2 -11.45 -2.50 7.98
N PHE A 3 -10.50 -1.85 8.65
CA PHE A 3 -9.21 -2.45 9.00
C PHE A 3 -9.30 -3.77 9.79
N PRO A 4 -10.21 -3.96 10.76
CA PRO A 4 -10.33 -5.24 11.45
C PRO A 4 -10.64 -6.41 10.51
N PHE A 5 -11.45 -6.18 9.47
CA PHE A 5 -11.84 -7.21 8.52
C PHE A 5 -10.70 -7.73 7.64
N PHE A 6 -9.62 -6.95 7.46
CA PHE A 6 -8.45 -7.46 6.75
C PHE A 6 -7.77 -8.61 7.50
N ARG A 7 -7.66 -8.48 8.84
CA ARG A 7 -7.13 -9.56 9.68
C ARG A 7 -8.02 -10.79 9.69
N GLU A 8 -9.33 -10.59 9.70
CA GLU A 8 -10.31 -11.69 9.63
C GLU A 8 -10.25 -12.37 8.27
N ALA A 9 -10.17 -11.60 7.18
CA ALA A 9 -10.02 -12.12 5.83
C ALA A 9 -8.76 -12.99 5.69
N THR A 10 -7.60 -12.48 6.09
CA THR A 10 -6.34 -13.22 5.99
C THR A 10 -6.37 -14.51 6.81
N ARG A 11 -6.97 -14.48 8.01
CA ARG A 11 -7.20 -15.69 8.83
C ARG A 11 -8.13 -16.68 8.15
N ALA A 12 -9.26 -16.21 7.56
CA ALA A 12 -10.20 -17.06 6.86
C ALA A 12 -9.56 -17.74 5.64
N PHE A 13 -8.68 -17.03 4.93
CA PHE A 13 -7.89 -17.59 3.83
C PHE A 13 -6.69 -18.41 4.29
N ASN A 14 -6.44 -18.50 5.58
CA ASN A 14 -5.26 -19.14 6.19
C ASN A 14 -3.93 -18.61 5.64
N VAL A 15 -3.88 -17.29 5.41
CA VAL A 15 -2.67 -16.58 4.98
C VAL A 15 -1.97 -16.04 6.21
N PRO A 16 -0.69 -16.37 6.43
CA PRO A 16 0.10 -15.79 7.52
C PRO A 16 0.10 -14.27 7.48
N THR A 17 -0.07 -13.63 8.63
CA THR A 17 -0.12 -12.17 8.76
C THR A 17 0.62 -11.76 10.01
N TRP A 18 1.56 -10.83 9.86
CA TRP A 18 2.34 -10.31 10.96
C TRP A 18 2.33 -8.80 10.99
N GLU A 19 2.39 -8.27 12.19
CA GLU A 19 2.50 -6.85 12.47
C GLU A 19 3.57 -6.68 13.56
N MET A 20 4.31 -5.59 13.50
CA MET A 20 5.31 -5.26 14.52
C MET A 20 5.18 -3.78 14.88
N GLU A 21 4.98 -3.50 16.16
CA GLU A 21 4.89 -2.14 16.66
C GLU A 21 6.21 -1.40 16.46
N GLY A 22 6.15 -0.16 15.97
CA GLY A 22 7.32 0.69 15.76
C GLY A 22 8.00 0.52 14.40
N PHE A 23 7.48 -0.34 13.51
CA PHE A 23 7.98 -0.54 12.15
C PHE A 23 6.84 -0.45 11.14
N GLU A 24 7.16 0.05 9.96
CA GLU A 24 6.23 0.06 8.85
C GLU A 24 6.16 -1.32 8.16
N ALA A 25 5.04 -1.59 7.49
CA ALA A 25 4.88 -2.85 6.75
C ALA A 25 5.97 -3.03 5.70
N ASP A 26 6.39 -1.95 5.06
CA ASP A 26 7.42 -1.97 4.01
C ASP A 26 8.80 -2.35 4.54
N ASP A 27 9.14 -1.97 5.79
CA ASP A 27 10.35 -2.42 6.47
C ASP A 27 10.33 -3.93 6.74
N LEU A 28 9.16 -4.46 7.15
CA LEU A 28 8.98 -5.90 7.35
C LEU A 28 9.12 -6.65 6.02
N ILE A 29 8.46 -6.16 4.96
CA ILE A 29 8.55 -6.72 3.62
C ILE A 29 9.99 -6.72 3.12
N ALA A 30 10.70 -5.60 3.27
CA ALA A 30 12.09 -5.47 2.85
C ALA A 30 13.02 -6.42 3.63
N THR A 31 12.78 -6.56 4.94
CA THR A 31 13.56 -7.48 5.79
C THR A 31 13.36 -8.93 5.36
N TRP A 32 12.12 -9.39 5.18
CA TRP A 32 11.86 -10.75 4.75
C TRP A 32 12.27 -11.00 3.29
N ALA A 33 12.11 -10.03 2.40
CA ALA A 33 12.56 -10.15 1.02
C ALA A 33 14.09 -10.35 0.96
N ARG A 34 14.86 -9.62 1.79
CA ARG A 34 16.30 -9.83 1.93
C ARG A 34 16.64 -11.22 2.48
N GLN A 35 16.01 -11.65 3.58
CA GLN A 35 16.23 -12.97 4.18
C GLN A 35 15.93 -14.10 3.20
N ALA A 36 14.75 -14.06 2.54
CA ALA A 36 14.37 -15.06 1.56
C ALA A 36 15.37 -15.15 0.39
N ARG A 37 15.84 -14.01 -0.11
CA ARG A 37 16.88 -13.97 -1.15
C ARG A 37 18.20 -14.58 -0.66
N GLU A 38 18.63 -14.27 0.55
CA GLU A 38 19.86 -14.83 1.14
C GLU A 38 19.78 -16.36 1.31
N GLU A 39 18.57 -16.89 1.53
CA GLU A 39 18.29 -18.33 1.58
C GLU A 39 18.10 -18.97 0.18
N GLY A 40 18.16 -18.17 -0.89
CA GLY A 40 18.09 -18.64 -2.28
C GLY A 40 16.68 -18.75 -2.86
N TYR A 41 15.68 -18.15 -2.21
CA TYR A 41 14.30 -18.08 -2.75
C TYR A 41 14.16 -17.01 -3.83
N GLU A 42 13.28 -17.27 -4.78
CA GLU A 42 12.74 -16.22 -5.64
C GLU A 42 11.62 -15.48 -4.90
N VAL A 43 11.71 -14.14 -4.86
CA VAL A 43 10.77 -13.30 -4.12
C VAL A 43 9.89 -12.51 -5.07
N VAL A 44 8.58 -12.53 -4.83
CA VAL A 44 7.61 -11.67 -5.52
C VAL A 44 6.90 -10.80 -4.50
N ILE A 45 7.21 -9.52 -4.45
CA ILE A 45 6.51 -8.54 -3.61
C ILE A 45 5.25 -8.09 -4.33
N VAL A 46 4.07 -8.37 -3.76
CA VAL A 46 2.79 -7.95 -4.34
C VAL A 46 2.40 -6.59 -3.75
N SER A 47 2.75 -5.54 -4.47
CA SER A 47 2.47 -4.15 -4.05
C SER A 47 2.49 -3.22 -5.27
N SER A 48 1.73 -2.12 -5.20
CA SER A 48 1.82 -0.99 -6.13
C SER A 48 2.72 0.14 -5.61
N ASP A 49 3.27 -0.03 -4.41
CA ASP A 49 4.12 0.98 -3.77
C ASP A 49 5.46 1.11 -4.50
N LYS A 50 5.81 2.34 -4.84
CA LYS A 50 7.03 2.64 -5.56
C LYS A 50 8.28 2.51 -4.68
N ASP A 51 8.13 2.64 -3.36
CA ASP A 51 9.25 2.64 -2.43
C ASP A 51 9.86 1.23 -2.31
N LEU A 52 9.03 0.21 -2.46
CA LEU A 52 9.48 -1.18 -2.56
C LEU A 52 10.27 -1.49 -3.84
N MET A 53 10.28 -0.59 -4.84
CA MET A 53 11.08 -0.77 -6.06
C MET A 53 12.60 -0.75 -5.80
N GLN A 54 13.05 -0.21 -4.66
CA GLN A 54 14.45 -0.30 -4.23
C GLN A 54 14.88 -1.74 -3.91
N MET A 55 13.93 -2.65 -3.70
CA MET A 55 14.19 -4.07 -3.41
C MET A 55 14.31 -4.94 -4.66
N VAL A 56 13.96 -4.41 -5.85
CA VAL A 56 13.94 -5.16 -7.11
C VAL A 56 15.35 -5.50 -7.56
N GLY A 57 15.54 -6.73 -8.03
CA GLY A 57 16.82 -7.26 -8.50
C GLY A 57 17.25 -8.50 -7.72
N ASP A 58 18.28 -9.19 -8.19
CA ASP A 58 18.88 -10.37 -7.51
C ASP A 58 17.85 -11.40 -7.01
N GLY A 59 16.88 -11.77 -7.85
CA GLY A 59 15.84 -12.73 -7.50
C GLY A 59 14.60 -12.12 -6.85
N VAL A 60 14.55 -10.79 -6.66
CA VAL A 60 13.37 -10.08 -6.16
C VAL A 60 12.68 -9.34 -7.31
N THR A 61 11.39 -9.56 -7.47
CA THR A 61 10.51 -8.84 -8.40
C THR A 61 9.28 -8.33 -7.68
N MET A 62 8.57 -7.38 -8.27
CA MET A 62 7.27 -6.96 -7.76
C MET A 62 6.14 -7.32 -8.74
N LEU A 63 4.94 -7.42 -8.22
CA LEU A 63 3.70 -7.55 -8.97
C LEU A 63 2.75 -6.44 -8.55
N ASP A 64 2.44 -5.51 -9.45
CA ASP A 64 1.37 -4.53 -9.24
C ASP A 64 0.01 -5.25 -9.41
N PRO A 65 -0.75 -5.47 -8.33
CA PRO A 65 -2.00 -6.23 -8.40
C PRO A 65 -3.11 -5.46 -9.11
N MET A 66 -3.04 -4.13 -9.16
CA MET A 66 -4.05 -3.28 -9.79
C MET A 66 -3.90 -3.29 -11.31
N LYS A 67 -2.67 -3.27 -11.81
CA LYS A 67 -2.36 -3.30 -13.24
C LYS A 67 -2.04 -4.71 -13.73
N GLN A 68 -1.93 -5.68 -12.85
CA GLN A 68 -1.50 -7.05 -13.14
C GLN A 68 -0.17 -7.09 -13.93
N ARG A 69 0.73 -6.17 -13.59
CA ARG A 69 2.02 -6.00 -14.26
C ARG A 69 3.16 -6.42 -13.32
N ARG A 70 4.05 -7.26 -13.83
CA ARG A 70 5.33 -7.51 -13.15
C ARG A 70 6.25 -6.31 -13.30
N ILE A 71 7.03 -6.07 -12.25
CA ILE A 71 7.99 -4.98 -12.17
C ILE A 71 9.34 -5.61 -11.88
N GLY A 72 10.22 -5.51 -12.84
CA GLY A 72 11.62 -5.88 -12.77
C GLY A 72 12.52 -4.64 -12.90
N PRO A 73 13.84 -4.83 -13.05
CA PRO A 73 14.78 -3.72 -13.20
C PRO A 73 14.47 -2.77 -14.37
N GLU A 74 13.90 -3.29 -15.45
CA GLU A 74 13.50 -2.49 -16.63
C GLU A 74 12.39 -1.53 -16.31
N GLU A 75 11.34 -1.97 -15.60
CA GLU A 75 10.23 -1.14 -15.16
C GLU A 75 10.65 -0.11 -14.12
N VAL A 76 11.59 -0.47 -13.24
CA VAL A 76 12.19 0.48 -12.29
C VAL A 76 12.93 1.59 -13.07
N PHE A 77 13.72 1.21 -14.07
CA PHE A 77 14.42 2.18 -14.91
C PHE A 77 13.44 3.06 -15.71
N GLU A 78 12.37 2.48 -16.24
CA GLU A 78 11.31 3.24 -16.95
C GLU A 78 10.70 4.31 -16.03
N LYS A 79 10.50 3.99 -14.74
CA LYS A 79 9.87 4.89 -13.78
C LYS A 79 10.81 5.93 -13.20
N PHE A 80 12.01 5.51 -12.79
CA PHE A 80 12.95 6.36 -12.07
C PHE A 80 14.09 6.91 -12.93
N GLY A 81 14.36 6.31 -14.10
CA GLY A 81 15.49 6.69 -14.96
C GLY A 81 16.84 6.19 -14.47
N VAL A 82 16.85 5.31 -13.48
CA VAL A 82 18.01 4.66 -12.86
C VAL A 82 17.68 3.20 -12.55
N GLY A 83 18.71 2.39 -12.29
CA GLY A 83 18.52 1.03 -11.77
C GLY A 83 17.99 1.01 -10.33
N PRO A 84 17.52 -0.17 -9.86
CA PRO A 84 16.98 -0.32 -8.50
C PRO A 84 17.95 0.13 -7.40
N ASP A 85 19.23 -0.10 -7.57
CA ASP A 85 20.32 0.28 -6.66
C ASP A 85 20.48 1.79 -6.46
N ARG A 86 19.83 2.60 -7.32
CA ARG A 86 19.89 4.06 -7.28
C ARG A 86 18.54 4.74 -7.04
N VAL A 87 17.50 3.95 -6.82
CA VAL A 87 16.13 4.49 -6.54
C VAL A 87 16.14 5.39 -5.32
N ILE A 88 16.81 4.98 -4.25
CA ILE A 88 16.94 5.74 -3.00
C ILE A 88 17.56 7.12 -3.27
N ASP A 89 18.63 7.19 -4.06
CA ASP A 89 19.32 8.46 -4.38
C ASP A 89 18.40 9.41 -5.16
N VAL A 90 17.62 8.87 -6.08
CA VAL A 90 16.66 9.66 -6.86
C VAL A 90 15.52 10.16 -5.98
N GLN A 91 14.95 9.31 -5.13
CA GLN A 91 13.86 9.67 -4.22
C GLN A 91 14.32 10.67 -3.15
N ALA A 92 15.52 10.52 -2.61
CA ALA A 92 16.11 11.44 -1.64
C ALA A 92 16.19 12.89 -2.17
N MET A 93 16.50 13.05 -3.45
CA MET A 93 16.54 14.38 -4.07
C MET A 93 15.16 14.85 -4.55
N ALA A 94 14.34 13.95 -5.10
CA ALA A 94 13.03 14.32 -5.63
C ALA A 94 12.01 14.62 -4.53
N GLY A 95 12.16 13.96 -3.37
CA GLY A 95 11.19 14.00 -2.30
C GLY A 95 9.92 13.23 -2.62
N ASP A 96 9.05 13.13 -1.64
CA ASP A 96 7.69 12.57 -1.74
C ASP A 96 6.71 13.36 -0.88
N SER A 97 5.76 13.99 -1.53
CA SER A 97 4.75 14.78 -0.82
C SER A 97 3.69 13.94 -0.12
N ALA A 98 3.49 12.68 -0.55
CA ALA A 98 2.54 11.78 0.10
C ALA A 98 3.06 11.35 1.48
N ASP A 99 4.37 11.10 1.57
CA ASP A 99 5.04 10.60 2.78
C ASP A 99 5.82 11.69 3.54
N ASN A 100 5.58 12.97 3.18
CA ASN A 100 6.26 14.13 3.77
C ASN A 100 7.80 14.09 3.64
N VAL A 101 8.33 13.43 2.62
CA VAL A 101 9.76 13.45 2.31
C VAL A 101 10.09 14.76 1.57
N PRO A 102 10.91 15.64 2.16
CA PRO A 102 11.05 17.00 1.62
C PRO A 102 11.81 17.09 0.29
N GLY A 103 12.80 16.22 0.06
CA GLY A 103 13.66 16.29 -1.11
C GLY A 103 14.45 17.60 -1.24
N VAL A 104 14.88 17.91 -2.45
CA VAL A 104 15.55 19.18 -2.80
C VAL A 104 14.59 20.03 -3.64
N PRO A 105 14.28 21.27 -3.23
CA PRO A 105 13.36 22.14 -3.95
C PRO A 105 13.71 22.29 -5.44
N GLY A 106 12.72 22.07 -6.31
CA GLY A 106 12.88 22.17 -7.75
C GLY A 106 13.62 21.01 -8.44
N ILE A 107 13.90 19.93 -7.71
CA ILE A 107 14.45 18.69 -8.25
C ILE A 107 13.36 17.62 -8.17
N GLY A 108 12.81 17.23 -9.32
CA GLY A 108 11.92 16.07 -9.42
C GLY A 108 12.66 14.85 -9.97
N ILE A 109 11.98 13.70 -10.02
CA ILE A 109 12.53 12.38 -10.40
C ILE A 109 13.43 12.46 -11.65
N LYS A 110 12.95 13.09 -12.76
CA LYS A 110 13.73 13.17 -14.00
C LYS A 110 15.05 13.94 -13.84
N THR A 111 15.03 14.99 -13.03
CA THR A 111 16.25 15.80 -12.79
C THR A 111 17.19 15.06 -11.85
N ALA A 112 16.65 14.42 -10.80
CA ALA A 112 17.42 13.60 -9.88
C ALA A 112 18.11 12.43 -10.63
N ALA A 113 17.38 11.74 -11.49
CA ALA A 113 17.93 10.67 -12.33
C ALA A 113 19.09 11.15 -13.23
N LEU A 114 18.94 12.31 -13.86
CA LEU A 114 20.03 12.88 -14.68
C LEU A 114 21.28 13.17 -13.83
N LEU A 115 21.10 13.71 -12.61
CA LEU A 115 22.21 13.98 -11.70
C LEU A 115 22.89 12.69 -11.23
N VAL A 116 22.09 11.68 -10.83
CA VAL A 116 22.63 10.39 -10.40
C VAL A 116 23.38 9.70 -11.54
N ASN A 117 22.85 9.70 -12.76
CA ASN A 117 23.52 9.11 -13.92
C ASN A 117 24.82 9.87 -14.30
N GLU A 118 24.91 11.19 -14.05
CA GLU A 118 26.10 11.99 -14.40
C GLU A 118 27.16 11.94 -13.29
N TYR A 119 26.75 11.99 -12.01
CA TYR A 119 27.66 12.17 -10.88
C TYR A 119 27.82 10.91 -10.02
N GLY A 120 26.87 9.99 -10.02
CA GLY A 120 26.86 8.77 -9.22
C GLY A 120 25.73 8.75 -8.19
N ASP A 121 26.04 8.46 -6.91
CA ASP A 121 25.06 8.48 -5.83
C ASP A 121 24.77 9.88 -5.29
N LEU A 122 23.87 9.98 -4.31
CA LEU A 122 23.49 11.23 -3.67
C LEU A 122 24.70 12.00 -3.13
N ASP A 123 25.62 11.31 -2.44
CA ASP A 123 26.78 11.99 -1.82
C ASP A 123 27.70 12.56 -2.90
N ALA A 124 27.97 11.82 -3.97
CA ALA A 124 28.75 12.31 -5.11
C ALA A 124 28.06 13.49 -5.82
N VAL A 125 26.74 13.48 -5.95
CA VAL A 125 25.97 14.62 -6.49
C VAL A 125 26.13 15.85 -5.60
N LEU A 126 26.01 15.69 -4.27
CA LEU A 126 26.10 16.80 -3.32
C LEU A 126 27.53 17.35 -3.23
N GLU A 127 28.55 16.50 -3.21
CA GLU A 127 29.97 16.92 -3.22
C GLU A 127 30.34 17.73 -4.47
N ARG A 128 29.76 17.31 -5.62
CA ARG A 128 30.02 17.93 -6.92
C ARG A 128 28.93 18.92 -7.34
N ALA A 129 28.05 19.32 -6.41
CA ALA A 129 26.95 20.24 -6.71
C ALA A 129 27.44 21.56 -7.37
N GLY A 130 28.67 22.03 -7.05
CA GLY A 130 29.29 23.20 -7.67
C GLY A 130 29.49 23.12 -9.19
N GLU A 131 29.55 21.90 -9.75
CA GLU A 131 29.74 21.66 -11.18
C GLU A 131 28.41 21.71 -11.98
N VAL A 132 27.29 21.72 -11.29
CA VAL A 132 25.96 21.74 -11.93
C VAL A 132 25.75 23.05 -12.68
N LYS A 133 25.51 22.94 -13.99
CA LYS A 133 25.43 24.08 -14.91
C LYS A 133 24.28 25.04 -14.60
N GLN A 134 23.13 24.54 -14.18
CA GLN A 134 21.95 25.34 -13.88
C GLN A 134 22.09 26.01 -12.50
N ASN A 135 22.18 27.31 -12.48
CA ASN A 135 22.43 28.08 -11.27
C ASN A 135 21.47 27.76 -10.13
N LYS A 136 20.16 27.75 -10.39
CA LYS A 136 19.17 27.48 -9.34
C LYS A 136 19.24 26.06 -8.79
N ARG A 137 19.52 25.06 -9.64
CA ARG A 137 19.71 23.67 -9.17
C ARG A 137 20.97 23.55 -8.31
N ARG A 138 22.08 24.17 -8.77
CA ARG A 138 23.33 24.19 -8.02
C ARG A 138 23.14 24.81 -6.63
N GLU A 139 22.51 25.98 -6.58
CA GLU A 139 22.22 26.69 -5.33
C GLU A 139 21.36 25.80 -4.40
N ASN A 140 20.27 25.19 -4.91
CA ASN A 140 19.40 24.36 -4.11
C ASN A 140 20.10 23.09 -3.64
N LEU A 141 20.93 22.44 -4.45
CA LEU A 141 21.69 21.25 -4.03
C LEU A 141 22.66 21.59 -2.89
N ILE A 142 23.29 22.74 -2.93
CA ILE A 142 24.21 23.20 -1.87
C ILE A 142 23.42 23.59 -0.61
N GLU A 143 22.37 24.38 -0.77
CA GLU A 143 21.55 24.89 0.34
C GLU A 143 20.81 23.79 1.09
N PHE A 144 20.25 22.82 0.35
CA PHE A 144 19.40 21.75 0.90
C PHE A 144 20.11 20.38 0.98
N ALA A 145 21.46 20.38 1.02
CA ALA A 145 22.24 19.14 1.08
C ALA A 145 21.89 18.27 2.29
N ASP A 146 21.76 18.86 3.46
CA ASP A 146 21.42 18.12 4.69
C ASP A 146 19.98 17.62 4.65
N GLN A 147 19.06 18.40 4.06
CA GLN A 147 17.68 17.96 3.83
C GLN A 147 17.60 16.75 2.89
N ALA A 148 18.43 16.70 1.85
CA ALA A 148 18.52 15.56 0.96
C ALA A 148 19.03 14.30 1.69
N ARG A 149 19.98 14.42 2.62
CA ARG A 149 20.42 13.30 3.46
C ARG A 149 19.34 12.81 4.39
N VAL A 150 18.63 13.72 5.05
CA VAL A 150 17.44 13.35 5.86
C VAL A 150 16.38 12.65 5.00
N SER A 151 16.14 13.16 3.78
CA SER A 151 15.23 12.52 2.85
C SER A 151 15.67 11.10 2.48
N ARG A 152 16.98 10.88 2.27
CA ARG A 152 17.54 9.54 2.03
C ARG A 152 17.24 8.60 3.19
N ASP A 153 17.47 9.05 4.41
CA ASP A 153 17.21 8.24 5.60
C ASP A 153 15.71 7.88 5.72
N LEU A 154 14.81 8.80 5.34
CA LEU A 154 13.38 8.58 5.36
C LEU A 154 12.88 7.62 4.27
N VAL A 155 13.46 7.63 3.07
CA VAL A 155 13.04 6.74 1.97
C VAL A 155 13.73 5.38 1.97
N THR A 156 14.77 5.21 2.78
CA THR A 156 15.51 3.96 2.84
C THR A 156 14.77 2.97 3.72
N LEU A 157 14.27 1.90 3.13
CA LEU A 157 13.60 0.83 3.85
C LEU A 157 14.60 0.06 4.73
N ARG A 158 14.16 -0.20 5.95
CA ARG A 158 14.93 -1.04 6.87
C ARG A 158 14.84 -2.50 6.45
N GLN A 159 15.99 -3.16 6.41
CA GLN A 159 16.11 -4.57 6.02
C GLN A 159 16.64 -5.43 7.18
N ASP A 160 16.72 -4.85 8.38
CA ASP A 160 17.30 -5.43 9.58
C ASP A 160 16.34 -5.45 10.76
N VAL A 161 15.03 -5.39 10.48
CA VAL A 161 14.00 -5.44 11.52
C VAL A 161 14.14 -6.76 12.29
N PRO A 162 14.08 -6.74 13.63
CA PRO A 162 14.23 -7.95 14.45
C PRO A 162 12.93 -8.78 14.42
N VAL A 163 12.62 -9.35 13.25
CA VAL A 163 11.42 -10.17 13.04
C VAL A 163 11.53 -11.49 13.82
N GLU A 164 10.43 -11.88 14.49
CA GLU A 164 10.37 -13.12 15.27
C GLU A 164 10.07 -14.36 14.41
N HIS A 165 9.52 -14.15 13.20
CA HIS A 165 9.11 -15.20 12.27
C HIS A 165 10.08 -15.27 11.10
N GLY A 166 10.51 -16.51 10.76
CA GLY A 166 11.37 -16.79 9.62
C GLY A 166 10.57 -17.08 8.34
N ILE A 167 11.31 -17.36 7.27
CA ILE A 167 10.71 -17.70 5.96
C ILE A 167 9.89 -19.00 6.04
N ASP A 168 10.30 -19.95 6.85
CA ASP A 168 9.57 -21.21 7.05
C ASP A 168 8.16 -21.01 7.63
N ASP A 169 7.95 -19.94 8.40
CA ASP A 169 6.64 -19.61 8.96
C ASP A 169 5.68 -19.05 7.90
N MET A 170 6.19 -18.70 6.72
CA MET A 170 5.40 -18.15 5.60
C MET A 170 4.74 -19.23 4.72
N GLU A 171 4.87 -20.50 5.08
CA GLU A 171 4.24 -21.57 4.32
C GLU A 171 2.73 -21.36 4.20
N LEU A 172 2.25 -21.25 2.96
CA LEU A 172 0.81 -21.13 2.69
C LEU A 172 0.13 -22.47 2.91
N LYS A 173 -0.71 -22.54 3.92
CA LYS A 173 -1.53 -23.73 4.22
C LYS A 173 -2.91 -23.60 3.58
N PRO A 174 -3.54 -24.72 3.18
CA PRO A 174 -4.90 -24.69 2.68
C PRO A 174 -5.85 -24.02 3.68
N ALA A 175 -6.75 -23.19 3.16
CA ALA A 175 -7.82 -22.62 3.98
C ALA A 175 -8.79 -23.72 4.43
N ASP A 176 -9.31 -23.59 5.64
CA ASP A 176 -10.44 -24.41 6.09
C ASP A 176 -11.70 -23.97 5.33
N PRO A 177 -12.35 -24.89 4.57
CA PRO A 177 -13.50 -24.52 3.76
C PRO A 177 -14.68 -23.98 4.59
N GLN A 178 -14.90 -24.50 5.79
CA GLN A 178 -15.99 -24.05 6.65
C GLN A 178 -15.75 -22.62 7.15
N ILE A 179 -14.54 -22.34 7.65
CA ILE A 179 -14.16 -21.01 8.14
C ILE A 179 -14.22 -19.99 6.99
N LEU A 180 -13.64 -20.33 5.83
CA LEU A 180 -13.60 -19.43 4.69
C LEU A 180 -14.99 -19.12 4.14
N LEU A 181 -15.84 -20.16 3.96
CA LEU A 181 -17.18 -19.94 3.42
C LEU A 181 -18.08 -19.21 4.41
N SER A 182 -17.95 -19.45 5.72
CA SER A 182 -18.68 -18.69 6.74
C SER A 182 -18.30 -17.20 6.71
N PHE A 183 -17.00 -16.90 6.66
CA PHE A 183 -16.53 -15.53 6.53
C PHE A 183 -17.07 -14.83 5.26
N LEU A 184 -17.02 -15.50 4.11
CA LEU A 184 -17.51 -14.94 2.85
C LEU A 184 -19.02 -14.71 2.85
N ALA A 185 -19.78 -15.57 3.52
CA ALA A 185 -21.23 -15.40 3.70
C ALA A 185 -21.55 -14.21 4.60
N GLU A 186 -20.85 -14.10 5.75
CA GLU A 186 -21.01 -12.98 6.68
C GLU A 186 -20.66 -11.63 6.04
N MET A 187 -19.61 -11.60 5.22
CA MET A 187 -19.18 -10.40 4.48
C MET A 187 -19.97 -10.17 3.19
N GLU A 188 -21.00 -10.95 2.90
CA GLU A 188 -21.85 -10.84 1.70
C GLU A 188 -21.08 -10.95 0.35
N PHE A 189 -19.96 -11.66 0.32
CA PHE A 189 -19.19 -11.90 -0.90
C PHE A 189 -19.79 -13.02 -1.77
N GLY A 190 -21.07 -12.88 -2.18
CA GLY A 190 -21.85 -13.95 -2.82
C GLY A 190 -21.16 -14.62 -4.01
N LYS A 191 -20.64 -13.85 -4.98
CA LYS A 191 -19.96 -14.42 -6.16
C LYS A 191 -18.71 -15.24 -5.81
N LEU A 192 -17.94 -14.80 -4.83
CA LEU A 192 -16.75 -15.51 -4.38
C LEU A 192 -17.13 -16.75 -3.58
N PHE A 193 -18.13 -16.62 -2.73
CA PHE A 193 -18.73 -17.74 -1.99
C PHE A 193 -19.18 -18.86 -2.93
N ASP A 194 -20.01 -18.56 -3.94
CA ASP A 194 -20.51 -19.56 -4.89
C ASP A 194 -19.38 -20.27 -5.64
N ARG A 195 -18.38 -19.49 -6.08
CA ARG A 195 -17.20 -20.02 -6.78
C ARG A 195 -16.38 -20.97 -5.90
N LEU A 196 -16.14 -20.62 -4.64
CA LEU A 196 -15.36 -21.45 -3.72
C LEU A 196 -16.18 -22.65 -3.21
N LYS A 197 -17.46 -22.46 -2.95
CA LYS A 197 -18.36 -23.57 -2.59
C LYS A 197 -18.37 -24.65 -3.67
N SER A 198 -18.46 -24.27 -4.94
CA SER A 198 -18.39 -25.23 -6.04
C SER A 198 -17.03 -25.96 -6.12
N ARG A 199 -15.95 -25.35 -5.66
CA ARG A 199 -14.60 -25.94 -5.64
C ARG A 199 -14.38 -26.89 -4.46
N PHE A 200 -14.94 -26.57 -3.29
CA PHE A 200 -14.77 -27.38 -2.08
C PHE A 200 -15.75 -28.55 -1.99
N GLY A 201 -16.84 -28.55 -2.78
CA GLY A 201 -17.88 -29.55 -2.73
C GLY A 201 -18.90 -29.32 -1.60
N ASP A 202 -19.57 -30.39 -1.17
CA ASP A 202 -20.60 -30.34 -0.10
C ASP A 202 -19.92 -30.17 1.28
N VAL A 203 -19.66 -28.90 1.63
CA VAL A 203 -19.22 -28.51 2.97
C VAL A 203 -20.44 -28.06 3.76
N GLU A 204 -20.66 -28.67 4.92
CA GLU A 204 -21.68 -28.23 5.86
C GLU A 204 -21.24 -26.87 6.45
N ILE A 205 -21.93 -25.80 6.06
CA ILE A 205 -21.61 -24.44 6.47
C ILE A 205 -22.55 -24.09 7.61
N ASP A 206 -21.98 -23.83 8.78
CA ASP A 206 -22.72 -23.26 9.90
C ASP A 206 -22.94 -21.76 9.61
N LEU A 207 -23.96 -21.49 8.79
CA LEU A 207 -24.38 -20.12 8.57
C LEU A 207 -25.07 -19.67 9.87
N PRO A 208 -24.67 -18.54 10.48
CA PRO A 208 -25.51 -17.92 11.49
C PRO A 208 -26.90 -17.77 10.85
N GLU A 209 -27.91 -18.28 11.53
CA GLU A 209 -29.31 -18.19 11.06
C GLU A 209 -29.51 -16.76 10.54
N ALA A 210 -29.61 -16.65 9.21
CA ALA A 210 -29.97 -15.38 8.61
C ALA A 210 -31.31 -15.04 9.27
N ALA A 211 -31.29 -13.99 10.09
CA ALA A 211 -32.50 -13.48 10.65
C ALA A 211 -33.40 -13.26 9.45
N SER A 212 -34.40 -14.12 9.29
CA SER A 212 -35.43 -14.01 8.26
C SER A 212 -36.13 -12.70 8.56
N VAL A 213 -35.63 -11.63 7.97
CA VAL A 213 -36.32 -10.34 7.98
C VAL A 213 -37.53 -10.53 7.09
N ALA A 214 -38.64 -10.93 7.72
CA ALA A 214 -39.94 -10.77 7.12
C ALA A 214 -40.08 -9.30 6.73
N PRO A 215 -40.68 -8.98 5.58
CA PRO A 215 -40.90 -7.58 5.18
C PRO A 215 -41.95 -6.99 6.12
N GLY A 216 -41.52 -6.32 7.17
CA GLY A 216 -42.39 -5.67 8.11
C GLY A 216 -41.67 -5.30 9.41
N GLU A 217 -41.54 -4.00 9.58
CA GLU A 217 -41.14 -3.29 10.80
C GLU A 217 -39.65 -3.16 11.08
N GLN A 218 -39.20 -1.97 10.76
CA GLN A 218 -37.91 -1.39 11.10
C GLN A 218 -37.84 -1.12 12.60
N ASP A 219 -37.02 -1.89 13.31
CA ASP A 219 -36.32 -1.44 14.49
C ASP A 219 -34.89 -1.95 14.41
N ALA A 220 -34.00 -1.09 13.95
CA ALA A 220 -32.58 -1.36 13.87
C ALA A 220 -31.95 -1.32 15.27
N PRO A 221 -31.27 -2.38 15.74
CA PRO A 221 -30.50 -2.30 16.97
C PRO A 221 -29.17 -1.60 16.68
N GLY A 222 -29.02 -0.41 17.27
CA GLY A 222 -27.73 0.08 17.77
C GLY A 222 -26.64 0.39 16.77
N VAL A 223 -26.91 1.24 15.76
CA VAL A 223 -25.86 2.08 15.18
C VAL A 223 -25.36 3.00 16.29
N LEU A 224 -24.09 2.86 16.68
CA LEU A 224 -23.40 3.85 17.50
C LEU A 224 -23.56 5.21 16.80
N GLN A 225 -24.50 6.02 17.30
CA GLN A 225 -24.66 7.38 16.85
C GLN A 225 -23.38 8.14 17.15
N ALA A 226 -22.62 8.44 16.10
CA ALA A 226 -21.68 9.54 16.19
C ALA A 226 -22.48 10.78 16.63
N PRO A 227 -21.98 11.60 17.56
CA PRO A 227 -22.67 12.80 17.98
C PRO A 227 -22.93 13.66 16.74
N ALA A 228 -24.20 13.92 16.46
CA ALA A 228 -24.60 14.83 15.38
C ALA A 228 -23.95 16.19 15.64
N PRO A 229 -23.29 16.80 14.64
CA PRO A 229 -22.85 18.18 14.77
C PRO A 229 -24.09 19.02 15.06
N ALA A 230 -24.07 19.76 16.17
CA ALA A 230 -25.10 20.71 16.49
C ALA A 230 -25.23 21.71 15.33
N ASP A 231 -26.47 21.94 14.86
CA ASP A 231 -26.83 22.87 13.80
C ASP A 231 -26.67 22.42 12.32
N SER A 232 -26.78 21.15 12.00
CA SER A 232 -26.93 20.74 10.60
C SER A 232 -28.37 20.41 10.26
N ASN A 233 -28.99 21.22 9.40
CA ASN A 233 -30.33 20.99 8.80
C ASN A 233 -30.23 19.91 7.70
N TYR A 234 -29.90 18.69 8.05
CA TYR A 234 -29.99 17.58 7.10
C TYR A 234 -31.44 17.14 6.95
N VAL A 235 -31.91 17.15 5.70
CA VAL A 235 -33.24 16.63 5.35
C VAL A 235 -33.04 15.39 4.51
N ALA A 236 -33.56 14.26 4.96
CA ALA A 236 -33.54 13.04 4.18
C ALA A 236 -34.52 13.15 3.01
N VAL A 237 -34.01 13.01 1.80
CA VAL A 237 -34.83 12.94 0.58
C VAL A 237 -35.35 11.52 0.43
N GLN A 238 -36.65 11.31 0.68
CA GLN A 238 -37.23 9.96 0.71
C GLN A 238 -38.06 9.62 -0.54
N ASN A 239 -38.30 10.58 -1.40
CA ASN A 239 -39.06 10.37 -2.64
C ASN A 239 -38.58 11.29 -3.78
N ILE A 240 -39.08 11.01 -5.00
CA ILE A 240 -38.62 11.69 -6.21
C ILE A 240 -39.04 13.16 -6.29
N ASP A 241 -40.13 13.52 -5.65
CA ASP A 241 -40.64 14.89 -5.69
C ASP A 241 -39.82 15.78 -4.74
N ASP A 242 -39.45 15.29 -3.57
CA ASP A 242 -38.50 15.96 -2.68
C ASP A 242 -37.15 16.18 -3.36
N LEU A 243 -36.68 15.20 -4.15
CA LEU A 243 -35.42 15.31 -4.91
C LEU A 243 -35.51 16.43 -5.96
N LYS A 244 -36.64 16.54 -6.69
CA LYS A 244 -36.87 17.62 -7.67
C LYS A 244 -36.88 19.00 -7.03
N ASP A 245 -37.50 19.13 -5.85
CA ASP A 245 -37.51 20.36 -5.09
C ASP A 245 -36.13 20.77 -4.59
N TRP A 246 -35.31 19.80 -4.19
CA TRP A 246 -33.90 20.02 -3.82
C TRP A 246 -33.08 20.50 -5.02
N ILE A 247 -33.20 19.84 -6.16
CA ILE A 247 -32.54 20.24 -7.41
C ILE A 247 -32.95 21.66 -7.83
N ALA A 248 -34.22 21.98 -7.77
CA ALA A 248 -34.74 23.32 -8.11
C ALA A 248 -34.20 24.42 -7.18
N ARG A 249 -33.89 24.08 -5.91
CA ARG A 249 -33.26 25.02 -4.96
C ARG A 249 -31.78 25.19 -5.18
N ALA A 250 -31.09 24.14 -5.62
CA ALA A 250 -29.64 24.17 -5.89
C ALA A 250 -29.28 24.97 -7.15
N HIS A 251 -30.26 25.23 -8.05
CA HIS A 251 -30.05 26.02 -9.26
C HIS A 251 -30.39 27.51 -9.09
N LYS A 252 -30.74 27.97 -7.89
CA LYS A 252 -30.93 29.39 -7.55
C LYS A 252 -29.71 29.91 -6.79
#